data_5cb09d5b8c0ec62f5492bbdb819a93a5
#
_entry.id   5cb09d5b8c0ec62f5492bbdb819a93a5
#
_cell.length_a   1.000
_cell.length_b   1.000
_cell.length_c   1.000
_cell.angle_alpha   90.00
_cell.angle_beta   90.00
_cell.angle_gamma   90.00
#
_symmetry.space_group_name_H-M   'P 1'
#
loop_
_entity.id
_entity.type
_entity.pdbx_description
1 polymer ?
#
loop_
_entity_poly.entity_id
_entity_poly.type
_entity_poly.pdbx_seq_one_letter_code
_entity_poly.pdbx_strand_id
1 'polypeptide(L)'
;MDPLYIEDTDDWLGNPTPLETCRHQLRMYENEFESLNLKLDRALANIEGLVGDNDALRQERDSLKTKLQHAEGALLSERRKFADVEHNRNHLFNENQRLLRELRESEEEE
;
A
#
# COMPACT_ATOMS: atom_id res chain seq x y z
N MET A 1 -4.47 -26.04 -69.07
CA MET A 1 -3.96 -26.36 -67.75
C MET A 1 -4.55 -25.42 -66.73
N ASP A 2 -5.10 -25.96 -65.66
CA ASP A 2 -5.73 -25.16 -64.63
C ASP A 2 -4.68 -24.41 -63.79
N PRO A 3 -4.73 -23.08 -63.67
CA PRO A 3 -3.79 -22.33 -62.82
C PRO A 3 -3.80 -22.80 -61.36
N LEU A 4 -4.92 -23.25 -60.86
CA LEU A 4 -5.01 -23.79 -59.51
C LEU A 4 -4.23 -25.09 -59.33
N TYR A 5 -4.20 -25.90 -60.38
CA TYR A 5 -3.43 -27.15 -60.38
C TYR A 5 -1.94 -26.88 -60.34
N ILE A 6 -1.44 -25.85 -61.03
CA ILE A 6 -0.06 -25.44 -61.00
C ILE A 6 0.35 -24.95 -59.61
N GLU A 7 -0.53 -24.21 -58.95
CA GLU A 7 -0.30 -23.74 -57.57
C GLU A 7 -0.22 -24.91 -56.60
N ASP A 8 -1.12 -25.90 -56.71
CA ASP A 8 -1.09 -27.11 -55.88
C ASP A 8 0.22 -27.90 -56.09
N THR A 9 0.72 -27.92 -57.32
CA THR A 9 1.98 -28.58 -57.64
C THR A 9 3.17 -27.89 -57.04
N ASP A 10 3.17 -26.55 -57.02
CA ASP A 10 4.21 -25.75 -56.40
C ASP A 10 4.24 -25.97 -54.88
N ASP A 11 3.07 -26.07 -54.26
CA ASP A 11 2.91 -26.43 -52.85
C ASP A 11 3.49 -27.79 -52.53
N TRP A 12 3.18 -28.75 -53.40
CA TRP A 12 3.66 -30.12 -53.23
C TRP A 12 5.19 -30.21 -53.28
N LEU A 13 5.83 -29.30 -53.97
CA LEU A 13 7.28 -29.19 -54.04
C LEU A 13 7.88 -28.40 -52.87
N GLY A 14 7.08 -27.94 -51.92
CA GLY A 14 7.53 -27.23 -50.73
C GLY A 14 7.61 -25.72 -50.88
N ASN A 15 7.22 -25.19 -52.03
CA ASN A 15 7.16 -23.75 -52.25
C ASN A 15 5.73 -23.26 -52.11
N PRO A 16 5.38 -22.47 -51.08
CA PRO A 16 4.00 -21.96 -50.92
C PRO A 16 3.69 -20.99 -52.06
N THR A 17 2.43 -21.01 -52.51
CA THR A 17 1.91 -20.01 -53.41
C THR A 17 1.80 -18.65 -52.73
N PRO A 18 1.77 -17.54 -53.50
CA PRO A 18 1.51 -16.21 -52.88
C PRO A 18 0.22 -16.17 -52.08
N LEU A 19 -0.82 -16.85 -52.51
CA LEU A 19 -2.10 -16.91 -51.78
C LEU A 19 -1.95 -17.64 -50.45
N GLU A 20 -1.24 -18.77 -50.45
CA GLU A 20 -0.99 -19.54 -49.23
C GLU A 20 -0.13 -18.79 -48.26
N THR A 21 0.90 -18.10 -48.75
CA THR A 21 1.75 -17.22 -47.92
C THR A 21 0.90 -16.14 -47.28
N CYS A 22 0.01 -15.51 -48.05
CA CYS A 22 -0.87 -14.47 -47.54
C CYS A 22 -1.83 -15.00 -46.46
N ARG A 23 -2.44 -16.19 -46.70
CA ARG A 23 -3.30 -16.85 -45.71
C ARG A 23 -2.57 -17.22 -44.46
N HIS A 24 -1.34 -17.70 -44.58
CA HIS A 24 -0.52 -18.03 -43.44
C HIS A 24 -0.18 -16.79 -42.62
N GLN A 25 0.21 -15.71 -43.26
CA GLN A 25 0.46 -14.42 -42.60
C GLN A 25 -0.80 -13.88 -41.92
N LEU A 26 -1.97 -14.00 -42.58
CA LEU A 26 -3.23 -13.57 -42.01
C LEU A 26 -3.55 -14.33 -40.71
N ARG A 27 -3.36 -15.66 -40.72
CA ARG A 27 -3.55 -16.50 -39.53
C ARG A 27 -2.60 -16.07 -38.43
N MET A 28 -1.35 -15.81 -38.75
CA MET A 28 -0.35 -15.34 -37.76
C MET A 28 -0.80 -14.02 -37.14
N TYR A 29 -1.27 -13.08 -37.95
CA TYR A 29 -1.76 -11.79 -37.45
C TYR A 29 -3.03 -11.93 -36.62
N GLU A 30 -3.95 -12.84 -37.02
CA GLU A 30 -5.14 -13.12 -36.24
C GLU A 30 -4.77 -13.69 -34.85
N ASN A 31 -3.83 -14.63 -34.82
CA ASN A 31 -3.35 -15.23 -33.58
C ASN A 31 -2.65 -14.20 -32.68
N GLU A 32 -1.83 -13.34 -33.27
CA GLU A 32 -1.17 -12.25 -32.56
C GLU A 32 -2.19 -11.25 -32.00
N PHE A 33 -3.19 -10.93 -32.83
CA PHE A 33 -4.26 -10.02 -32.42
C PHE A 33 -5.06 -10.59 -31.24
N GLU A 34 -5.43 -11.85 -31.27
CA GLU A 34 -6.10 -12.52 -30.15
C GLU A 34 -5.22 -12.52 -28.90
N SER A 35 -3.95 -12.84 -29.06
CA SER A 35 -2.98 -12.85 -27.96
C SER A 35 -2.84 -11.46 -27.35
N LEU A 36 -2.74 -10.42 -28.17
CA LEU A 36 -2.64 -9.04 -27.70
C LEU A 36 -3.94 -8.59 -27.01
N ASN A 37 -5.09 -8.97 -27.50
CA ASN A 37 -6.36 -8.66 -26.86
C ASN A 37 -6.47 -9.31 -25.48
N LEU A 38 -6.05 -10.58 -25.34
CA LEU A 38 -6.02 -11.24 -24.04
C LEU A 38 -5.07 -10.55 -23.07
N LYS A 39 -3.90 -10.14 -23.54
CA LYS A 39 -2.94 -9.39 -22.73
C LYS A 39 -3.51 -8.04 -22.30
N LEU A 40 -4.18 -7.36 -23.22
CA LEU A 40 -4.81 -6.07 -22.93
C LEU A 40 -5.92 -6.23 -21.89
N ASP A 41 -6.78 -7.21 -22.03
CA ASP A 41 -7.86 -7.48 -21.08
C ASP A 41 -7.31 -7.79 -19.68
N ARG A 42 -6.26 -8.60 -19.61
CA ARG A 42 -5.58 -8.90 -18.34
C ARG A 42 -4.95 -7.64 -17.73
N ALA A 43 -4.30 -6.83 -18.56
CA ALA A 43 -3.69 -5.59 -18.11
C ALA A 43 -4.74 -4.62 -17.56
N LEU A 44 -5.88 -4.48 -18.25
CA LEU A 44 -6.97 -3.64 -17.80
C LEU A 44 -7.59 -4.14 -16.49
N ALA A 45 -7.80 -5.45 -16.37
CA ALA A 45 -8.27 -6.05 -15.12
C ALA A 45 -7.29 -5.82 -13.97
N ASN A 46 -6.00 -5.96 -14.23
CA ASN A 46 -4.96 -5.69 -13.23
C ASN A 46 -4.95 -4.22 -12.81
N ILE A 47 -5.10 -3.30 -13.76
CA ILE A 47 -5.17 -1.87 -13.48
C ILE A 47 -6.37 -1.55 -12.59
N GLU A 48 -7.54 -2.09 -12.91
CA GLU A 48 -8.74 -1.90 -12.09
C GLU A 48 -8.55 -2.43 -10.67
N GLY A 49 -7.96 -3.62 -10.54
CA GLY A 49 -7.61 -4.20 -9.24
C GLY A 49 -6.65 -3.33 -8.46
N LEU A 50 -5.59 -2.84 -9.11
CA LEU A 50 -4.59 -1.98 -8.47
C LEU A 50 -5.16 -0.62 -8.07
N VAL A 51 -6.04 -0.05 -8.88
CA VAL A 51 -6.74 1.20 -8.54
C VAL A 51 -7.60 1.01 -7.29
N GLY A 52 -8.36 -0.10 -7.24
CA GLY A 52 -9.18 -0.43 -6.08
C GLY A 52 -8.34 -0.64 -4.81
N ASP A 53 -7.24 -1.40 -4.93
CA ASP A 53 -6.32 -1.62 -3.82
C ASP A 53 -5.67 -0.32 -3.35
N ASN A 54 -5.28 0.53 -4.29
CA ASN A 54 -4.69 1.83 -3.99
C ASN A 54 -5.67 2.72 -3.22
N ASP A 55 -6.94 2.76 -3.64
CA ASP A 55 -7.97 3.53 -2.94
C ASP A 55 -8.22 2.98 -1.52
N ALA A 56 -8.29 1.67 -1.38
CA ALA A 56 -8.44 1.00 -0.08
C ALA A 56 -7.26 1.31 0.84
N LEU A 57 -6.04 1.21 0.32
CA LEU A 57 -4.83 1.52 1.09
C LEU A 57 -4.75 2.99 1.50
N ARG A 58 -5.19 3.90 0.64
CA ARG A 58 -5.26 5.33 0.99
C ARG A 58 -6.22 5.57 2.14
N GLN A 59 -7.40 4.94 2.09
CA GLN A 59 -8.39 5.05 3.17
C GLN A 59 -7.84 4.49 4.48
N GLU A 60 -7.19 3.34 4.43
CA GLU A 60 -6.55 2.73 5.59
C GLU A 60 -5.45 3.62 6.14
N ARG A 61 -4.59 4.14 5.28
CA ARG A 61 -3.54 5.10 5.66
C ARG A 61 -4.13 6.32 6.37
N ASP A 62 -5.17 6.91 5.82
CA ASP A 62 -5.79 8.12 6.39
C ASP A 62 -6.44 7.80 7.74
N SER A 63 -7.07 6.64 7.88
CA SER A 63 -7.63 6.16 9.14
C SER A 63 -6.54 5.97 10.20
N LEU A 64 -5.45 5.31 9.83
CA LEU A 64 -4.30 5.08 10.72
C LEU A 64 -3.64 6.39 11.12
N LYS A 65 -3.52 7.32 10.19
CA LYS A 65 -2.97 8.65 10.47
C LYS A 65 -3.80 9.40 11.50
N THR A 66 -5.13 9.35 11.37
CA THR A 66 -6.05 9.96 12.35
C THR A 66 -5.92 9.30 13.71
N LYS A 67 -5.86 7.98 13.77
CA LYS A 67 -5.66 7.22 15.01
C LYS A 67 -4.33 7.58 15.67
N LEU A 68 -3.28 7.69 14.87
CA LEU A 68 -1.95 8.06 15.36
C LEU A 68 -1.96 9.47 15.97
N GLN A 69 -2.55 10.44 15.30
CA GLN A 69 -2.67 11.81 15.80
C GLN A 69 -3.44 11.84 17.13
N HIS A 70 -4.50 11.05 17.22
CA HIS A 70 -5.29 10.94 18.44
C HIS A 70 -4.48 10.31 19.58
N ALA A 71 -3.75 9.24 19.30
CA ALA A 71 -2.89 8.59 20.29
C ALA A 71 -1.75 9.49 20.75
N GLU A 72 -1.13 10.25 19.85
CA GLU A 72 -0.08 11.22 20.18
C GLU A 72 -0.63 12.33 21.09
N GLY A 73 -1.81 12.84 20.79
CA GLY A 73 -2.49 13.82 21.64
C GLY A 73 -2.79 13.28 23.03
N ALA A 74 -3.29 12.05 23.12
CA ALA A 74 -3.55 11.39 24.39
C ALA A 74 -2.27 11.18 25.19
N LEU A 75 -1.18 10.76 24.53
CA LEU A 75 0.12 10.58 25.15
C LEU A 75 0.66 11.90 25.72
N LEU A 76 0.54 12.97 24.95
CA LEU A 76 0.99 14.29 25.38
C LEU A 76 0.19 14.76 26.61
N SER A 77 -1.11 14.54 26.61
CA SER A 77 -1.99 14.85 27.75
C SER A 77 -1.58 14.06 29.01
N GLU A 78 -1.32 12.76 28.86
CA GLU A 78 -0.90 11.92 29.98
C GLU A 78 0.47 12.32 30.52
N ARG A 79 1.40 12.70 29.66
CA ARG A 79 2.71 13.22 30.09
C ARG A 79 2.59 14.50 30.90
N ARG A 80 1.69 15.39 30.51
CA ARG A 80 1.42 16.63 31.27
C ARG A 80 0.86 16.32 32.66
N LYS A 81 -0.12 15.42 32.72
CA LYS A 81 -0.71 14.97 34.00
C LYS A 81 0.34 14.36 34.92
N PHE A 82 1.19 13.51 34.35
CA PHE A 82 2.27 12.87 35.09
C PHE A 82 3.25 13.93 35.64
N ALA A 83 3.63 14.91 34.83
CA ALA A 83 4.51 15.99 35.26
C ALA A 83 3.89 16.82 36.40
N ASP A 84 2.59 17.10 36.29
CA ASP A 84 1.87 17.83 37.35
C ASP A 84 1.83 17.04 38.66
N VAL A 85 1.53 15.74 38.59
CA VAL A 85 1.51 14.86 39.76
C VAL A 85 2.92 14.78 40.40
N GLU A 86 3.93 14.65 39.59
CA GLU A 86 5.33 14.61 40.06
C GLU A 86 5.74 15.92 40.75
N HIS A 87 5.35 17.04 40.16
CA HIS A 87 5.59 18.36 40.76
C HIS A 87 4.90 18.50 42.11
N ASN A 88 3.61 18.11 42.18
CA ASN A 88 2.84 18.15 43.44
C ASN A 88 3.43 17.22 44.48
N ARG A 89 3.86 16.00 44.07
CA ARG A 89 4.54 15.07 44.98
C ARG A 89 5.81 15.70 45.57
N ASN A 90 6.62 16.30 44.74
CA ASN A 90 7.87 16.95 45.19
C ASN A 90 7.60 18.13 46.12
N HIS A 91 6.57 18.91 45.81
CA HIS A 91 6.16 20.02 46.67
C HIS A 91 5.70 19.53 48.03
N LEU A 92 4.85 18.51 48.10
CA LEU A 92 4.39 17.92 49.34
C LEU A 92 5.52 17.28 50.14
N PHE A 93 6.45 16.62 49.47
CA PHE A 93 7.63 16.06 50.11
C PHE A 93 8.45 17.16 50.79
N ASN A 94 8.72 18.25 50.11
CA ASN A 94 9.47 19.39 50.65
C ASN A 94 8.72 20.05 51.82
N GLU A 95 7.43 20.20 51.71
CA GLU A 95 6.58 20.73 52.80
C GLU A 95 6.64 19.82 54.02
N ASN A 96 6.55 18.52 53.86
CA ASN A 96 6.65 17.54 54.93
C ASN A 96 7.99 17.61 55.62
N GLN A 97 9.07 17.76 54.86
CA GLN A 97 10.42 17.92 55.42
C GLN A 97 10.55 19.20 56.24
N ARG A 98 9.97 20.28 55.77
CA ARG A 98 9.95 21.56 56.48
C ARG A 98 9.20 21.45 57.81
N LEU A 99 8.00 20.85 57.75
CA LEU A 99 7.16 20.67 58.96
C LEU A 99 7.83 19.75 59.96
N LEU A 100 8.51 18.71 59.53
CA LEU A 100 9.25 17.83 60.44
C LEU A 100 10.39 18.56 61.12
N ARG A 101 11.07 19.44 60.43
CA ARG A 101 12.13 20.28 61.01
C ARG A 101 11.57 21.27 62.07
N GLU A 102 10.47 21.91 61.71
CA GLU A 102 9.79 22.83 62.64
C GLU A 102 9.32 22.11 63.90
N LEU A 103 8.80 20.91 63.76
CA LEU A 103 8.38 20.08 64.86
C LEU A 103 9.53 19.69 65.78
N ARG A 104 10.69 19.31 65.23
CA ARG A 104 11.86 18.98 65.99
C ARG A 104 12.41 20.22 66.76
N GLU A 105 12.44 21.37 66.11
CA GLU A 105 12.85 22.63 66.74
C GLU A 105 11.93 22.99 67.89
N SER A 106 10.62 22.81 67.75
CA SER A 106 9.64 23.02 68.78
C SER A 106 9.84 22.08 69.98
N GLU A 107 10.14 20.81 69.74
CA GLU A 107 10.45 19.82 70.79
C GLU A 107 11.73 20.15 71.52
N GLU A 108 12.74 20.64 70.84
CA GLU A 108 14.04 21.05 71.45
C GLU A 108 13.87 22.29 72.32
N GLU A 109 12.97 23.20 72.03
CA GLU A 109 12.71 24.39 72.80
C GLU A 109 12.00 24.11 74.15
N GLU A 110 11.29 23.01 74.21
CA GLU A 110 10.67 22.54 75.44
C GLU A 110 11.70 21.84 76.34
#